data_3ee56f27b4ffa1553d046353e660ce6f
#
_entry.id   3ee56f27b4ffa1553d046353e660ce6f
#
_cell.length_a   1.000
_cell.length_b   1.000
_cell.length_c   1.000
_cell.angle_alpha   90.00
_cell.angle_beta   90.00
_cell.angle_gamma   90.00
#
_symmetry.space_group_name_H-M   'P 1'
#
loop_
_entity.id
_entity.type
_entity.pdbx_description
1 polymer ?
#
loop_
_entity_poly.entity_id
_entity_poly.type
_entity_poly.pdbx_seq_one_letter_code
_entity_poly.pdbx_strand_id
1 'polypeptide(L)'
;MDCKELYAQKLMTAAQAAALVKSGDWVDYGWAVNTPVAVDAELAKRLPELEGVNFRGGILMWVPEIFQIDDPAAHMTWNSWHMGGIERKAIAQGFSFYSPIRYSELPRYYRESSDPVDVAVFQVTPMDEHGYFNFGPSASHLGAVCEKAKIGRAHV
;
A
#
# COMPACT_ATOMS: atom_id res chain seq x y z
N MET A 1 -18.67 -14.16 16.80
CA MET A 1 -18.76 -14.13 15.32
C MET A 1 -17.67 -15.05 14.81
N ASP A 2 -18.03 -16.01 13.98
CA ASP A 2 -17.04 -16.90 13.33
C ASP A 2 -16.15 -16.07 12.40
N CYS A 3 -14.83 -16.40 12.30
CA CYS A 3 -13.91 -15.69 11.40
C CYS A 3 -14.32 -15.82 9.93
N LYS A 4 -14.94 -16.91 9.53
CA LYS A 4 -15.47 -17.08 8.17
C LYS A 4 -16.63 -16.13 7.87
N GLU A 5 -17.53 -15.95 8.83
CA GLU A 5 -18.65 -14.99 8.72
C GLU A 5 -18.11 -13.55 8.64
N LEU A 6 -17.14 -13.21 9.51
CA LEU A 6 -16.52 -11.89 9.49
C LEU A 6 -15.77 -11.62 8.17
N TYR A 7 -15.07 -12.63 7.65
CA TYR A 7 -14.40 -12.53 6.36
C TYR A 7 -15.39 -12.29 5.23
N ALA A 8 -16.46 -13.09 5.16
CA ALA A 8 -17.50 -12.94 4.13
C ALA A 8 -18.16 -11.55 4.15
N GLN A 9 -18.38 -10.99 5.34
CA GLN A 9 -18.94 -9.64 5.49
C GLN A 9 -17.97 -8.53 5.05
N LYS A 10 -16.67 -8.75 5.18
CA LYS A 10 -15.63 -7.76 4.83
C LYS A 10 -15.06 -7.94 3.44
N LEU A 11 -15.35 -9.05 2.80
CA LEU A 11 -14.88 -9.33 1.43
C LEU A 11 -15.49 -8.32 0.47
N MET A 12 -14.63 -7.75 -0.37
CA MET A 12 -15.03 -6.77 -1.36
C MET A 12 -14.21 -6.91 -2.64
N THR A 13 -14.69 -6.34 -3.73
CA THR A 13 -13.95 -6.26 -4.98
C THR A 13 -12.76 -5.30 -4.87
N ALA A 14 -11.78 -5.45 -5.77
CA ALA A 14 -10.65 -4.52 -5.86
C ALA A 14 -11.11 -3.07 -6.11
N ALA A 15 -12.13 -2.87 -6.93
CA ALA A 15 -12.73 -1.56 -7.19
C ALA A 15 -13.35 -0.94 -5.92
N GLN A 16 -14.05 -1.75 -5.12
CA GLN A 16 -14.59 -1.29 -3.84
C GLN A 16 -13.47 -0.95 -2.84
N ALA A 17 -12.38 -1.72 -2.83
CA ALA A 17 -11.23 -1.43 -1.99
C ALA A 17 -10.53 -0.13 -2.43
N ALA A 18 -10.30 0.06 -3.73
CA ALA A 18 -9.75 1.29 -4.28
C ALA A 18 -10.63 2.52 -3.97
N ALA A 19 -11.95 2.35 -3.93
CA ALA A 19 -12.90 3.43 -3.61
C ALA A 19 -12.79 3.96 -2.15
N LEU A 20 -12.10 3.24 -1.27
CA LEU A 20 -11.87 3.68 0.10
C LEU A 20 -10.77 4.75 0.24
N VAL A 21 -9.87 4.84 -0.74
CA VAL A 21 -8.81 5.85 -0.77
C VAL A 21 -9.41 7.21 -1.11
N LYS A 22 -9.02 8.24 -0.39
CA LYS A 22 -9.49 9.63 -0.52
C LYS A 22 -8.33 10.57 -0.80
N SER A 23 -8.64 11.75 -1.30
CA SER A 23 -7.66 12.83 -1.42
C SER A 23 -7.01 13.14 -0.06
N GLY A 24 -5.69 13.30 -0.07
CA GLY A 24 -4.90 13.55 1.12
C GLY A 24 -4.53 12.33 1.95
N ASP A 25 -5.06 11.14 1.67
CA ASP A 25 -4.75 9.93 2.44
C ASP A 25 -3.28 9.52 2.34
N TRP A 26 -2.77 8.93 3.42
CA TRP A 26 -1.53 8.18 3.46
C TRP A 26 -1.81 6.69 3.27
N VAL A 27 -1.31 6.15 2.17
CA VAL A 27 -1.57 4.77 1.72
C VAL A 27 -0.28 3.97 1.76
N ASP A 28 -0.21 2.97 2.64
CA ASP A 28 0.89 2.01 2.66
C ASP A 28 0.64 0.88 1.67
N TYR A 29 1.56 0.68 0.72
CA TYR A 29 1.35 -0.03 -0.54
C TYR A 29 2.15 -1.33 -0.65
N GLY A 30 2.19 -2.08 0.43
CA GLY A 30 2.92 -3.34 0.49
C GLY A 30 4.44 -3.19 0.44
N TRP A 31 5.12 -4.31 0.24
CA TRP A 31 6.57 -4.38 0.16
C TRP A 31 6.98 -5.48 -0.82
N ALA A 32 7.85 -5.18 -1.77
CA ALA A 32 8.35 -6.11 -2.78
C ALA A 32 7.19 -6.85 -3.50
N VAL A 33 7.11 -8.19 -3.37
CA VAL A 33 6.08 -9.01 -4.02
C VAL A 33 4.68 -8.86 -3.40
N ASN A 34 4.54 -8.15 -2.28
CA ASN A 34 3.24 -7.88 -1.65
C ASN A 34 2.54 -6.63 -2.20
N THR A 35 3.06 -6.02 -3.25
CA THR A 35 2.37 -4.92 -3.97
C THR A 35 0.98 -5.39 -4.43
N PRO A 36 -0.09 -4.64 -4.13
CA PRO A 36 -1.49 -5.08 -4.30
C PRO A 36 -1.99 -4.95 -5.75
N VAL A 37 -1.56 -5.84 -6.64
CA VAL A 37 -1.73 -5.74 -8.11
C VAL A 37 -3.16 -5.44 -8.55
N ALA A 38 -4.18 -6.14 -8.02
CA ALA A 38 -5.55 -5.94 -8.47
C ALA A 38 -6.15 -4.62 -7.96
N VAL A 39 -5.81 -4.21 -6.73
CA VAL A 39 -6.23 -2.91 -6.19
C VAL A 39 -5.49 -1.78 -6.89
N ASP A 40 -4.22 -1.98 -7.25
CA ASP A 40 -3.40 -1.05 -8.01
C ASP A 40 -4.05 -0.69 -9.35
N ALA A 41 -4.46 -1.70 -10.12
CA ALA A 41 -5.13 -1.50 -11.40
C ALA A 41 -6.45 -0.71 -11.28
N GLU A 42 -7.23 -0.94 -10.23
CA GLU A 42 -8.48 -0.20 -10.01
C GLU A 42 -8.23 1.20 -9.45
N LEU A 43 -7.20 1.35 -8.61
CA LEU A 43 -6.83 2.65 -8.06
C LEU A 43 -6.25 3.57 -9.13
N ALA A 44 -5.47 3.03 -10.07
CA ALA A 44 -4.96 3.80 -11.21
C ALA A 44 -6.07 4.45 -12.05
N LYS A 45 -7.19 3.77 -12.23
CA LYS A 45 -8.37 4.32 -12.94
C LYS A 45 -9.02 5.48 -12.21
N ARG A 46 -8.94 5.47 -10.87
CA ARG A 46 -9.61 6.42 -10.01
C ARG A 46 -8.69 7.58 -9.59
N LEU A 47 -7.38 7.36 -9.58
CA LEU A 47 -6.40 8.32 -9.08
C LEU A 47 -6.48 9.71 -9.75
N PRO A 48 -6.83 9.85 -11.05
CA PRO A 48 -7.07 11.15 -11.67
C PRO A 48 -8.20 11.99 -11.04
N GLU A 49 -9.07 11.36 -10.25
CA GLU A 49 -10.16 12.06 -9.52
C GLU A 49 -9.73 12.51 -8.12
N LEU A 50 -8.51 12.12 -7.67
CA LEU A 50 -8.00 12.37 -6.34
C LEU A 50 -6.86 13.39 -6.38
N GLU A 51 -6.63 14.05 -5.25
CA GLU A 51 -5.57 15.04 -5.08
C GLU A 51 -4.74 14.74 -3.83
N GLY A 52 -3.42 14.86 -3.96
CA GLY A 52 -2.50 14.81 -2.82
C GLY A 52 -2.46 13.47 -2.09
N VAL A 53 -2.69 12.34 -2.77
CA VAL A 53 -2.58 11.02 -2.16
C VAL A 53 -1.11 10.70 -1.92
N ASN A 54 -0.76 10.30 -0.70
CA ASN A 54 0.62 10.02 -0.30
C ASN A 54 0.83 8.52 -0.16
N PHE A 55 1.48 7.91 -1.15
CA PHE A 55 1.84 6.50 -1.09
C PHE A 55 3.17 6.28 -0.37
N ARG A 56 3.27 5.17 0.36
CA ARG A 56 4.52 4.68 0.94
C ARG A 56 4.75 3.23 0.53
N GLY A 57 5.98 2.90 0.21
CA GLY A 57 6.37 1.55 -0.15
C GLY A 57 7.88 1.44 -0.39
N GLY A 58 8.28 0.40 -1.08
CA GLY A 58 9.69 0.22 -1.45
C GLY A 58 9.95 -1.15 -2.07
N ILE A 59 11.12 -1.28 -2.69
CA ILE A 59 11.52 -2.48 -3.45
C ILE A 59 10.42 -2.87 -4.45
N LEU A 60 10.08 -1.97 -5.34
CA LEU A 60 9.12 -2.29 -6.41
C LEU A 60 9.73 -3.33 -7.35
N MET A 61 9.03 -4.45 -7.51
CA MET A 61 9.44 -5.56 -8.38
C MET A 61 8.94 -5.37 -9.82
N TRP A 62 7.93 -4.55 -10.01
CA TRP A 62 7.36 -4.11 -11.30
C TRP A 62 6.85 -2.68 -11.16
N VAL A 63 6.59 -2.03 -12.28
CA VAL A 63 6.03 -0.68 -12.31
C VAL A 63 4.55 -0.75 -11.91
N PRO A 64 4.11 -0.11 -10.82
CA PRO A 64 2.69 -0.04 -10.47
C PRO A 64 1.88 0.68 -11.56
N GLU A 65 0.61 0.32 -11.72
CA GLU A 65 -0.31 0.98 -12.64
C GLU A 65 -0.55 2.45 -12.25
N ILE A 66 -0.56 2.76 -10.96
CA ILE A 66 -0.66 4.15 -10.47
C ILE A 66 0.49 5.05 -10.93
N PHE A 67 1.65 4.49 -11.34
CA PHE A 67 2.77 5.27 -11.91
C PHE A 67 2.60 5.53 -13.41
N GLN A 68 1.65 4.86 -14.06
CA GLN A 68 1.45 4.87 -15.51
C GLN A 68 0.27 5.74 -15.95
N ILE A 69 -0.39 6.41 -15.00
CA ILE A 69 -1.45 7.38 -15.30
C ILE A 69 -0.87 8.65 -15.94
N ASP A 70 -1.72 9.43 -16.57
CA ASP A 70 -1.33 10.75 -17.05
C ASP A 70 -1.03 11.66 -15.85
N ASP A 71 0.13 12.32 -15.85
CA ASP A 71 0.58 13.28 -14.83
C ASP A 71 0.45 12.78 -13.37
N PRO A 72 1.17 11.73 -12.95
CA PRO A 72 1.09 11.23 -11.57
C PRO A 72 1.41 12.30 -10.53
N ALA A 73 2.30 13.26 -10.86
CA ALA A 73 2.71 14.33 -9.96
C ALA A 73 1.57 15.28 -9.56
N ALA A 74 0.53 15.41 -10.39
CA ALA A 74 -0.65 16.21 -10.10
C ALA A 74 -1.55 15.57 -9.02
N HIS A 75 -1.49 14.26 -8.86
CA HIS A 75 -2.44 13.50 -8.05
C HIS A 75 -1.84 12.88 -6.80
N MET A 76 -0.54 12.50 -6.85
CA MET A 76 0.06 11.73 -5.77
C MET A 76 1.53 12.05 -5.52
N THR A 77 2.02 11.57 -4.36
CA THR A 77 3.44 11.39 -4.08
C THR A 77 3.74 9.93 -3.79
N TRP A 78 4.95 9.48 -4.18
CA TRP A 78 5.48 8.19 -3.78
C TRP A 78 6.66 8.35 -2.83
N ASN A 79 6.47 8.00 -1.57
CA ASN A 79 7.48 8.11 -0.51
C ASN A 79 8.14 6.75 -0.31
N SER A 80 9.31 6.57 -0.89
CA SER A 80 9.97 5.27 -0.91
C SER A 80 10.97 5.10 0.21
N TRP A 81 10.86 4.00 0.91
CA TRP A 81 11.86 3.56 1.90
C TRP A 81 13.11 2.96 1.24
N HIS A 82 13.04 2.57 -0.03
CA HIS A 82 14.13 1.97 -0.78
C HIS A 82 14.10 2.44 -2.24
N MET A 83 15.26 2.86 -2.76
CA MET A 83 15.37 3.38 -4.12
C MET A 83 15.90 2.34 -5.10
N GLY A 84 15.00 1.57 -5.69
CA GLY A 84 15.25 0.71 -6.85
C GLY A 84 15.32 1.49 -8.16
N GLY A 85 15.40 0.76 -9.28
CA GLY A 85 15.44 1.37 -10.61
C GLY A 85 14.12 2.06 -11.00
N ILE A 86 13.00 1.53 -10.54
CA ILE A 86 11.66 2.05 -10.81
C ILE A 86 11.46 3.37 -10.06
N GLU A 87 11.76 3.39 -8.76
CA GLU A 87 11.59 4.56 -7.91
C GLU A 87 12.49 5.72 -8.34
N ARG A 88 13.73 5.42 -8.81
CA ARG A 88 14.63 6.46 -9.36
C ARG A 88 14.09 7.12 -10.62
N LYS A 89 13.40 6.36 -11.48
CA LYS A 89 12.70 6.94 -12.63
C LYS A 89 11.54 7.83 -12.19
N ALA A 90 10.79 7.43 -11.19
CA ALA A 90 9.70 8.21 -10.62
C ALA A 90 10.19 9.52 -9.97
N ILE A 91 11.40 9.53 -9.34
CA ILE A 91 12.05 10.77 -8.87
C ILE A 91 12.31 11.72 -10.05
N ALA A 92 12.86 11.20 -11.15
CA ALA A 92 13.13 12.02 -12.33
C ALA A 92 11.85 12.61 -12.95
N GLN A 93 10.70 12.00 -12.71
CA GLN A 93 9.36 12.46 -13.12
C GLN A 93 8.69 13.39 -12.09
N GLY A 94 9.32 13.60 -10.92
CA GLY A 94 8.90 14.61 -9.95
C GLY A 94 7.87 14.17 -8.90
N PHE A 95 7.41 12.91 -8.91
CA PHE A 95 6.40 12.44 -7.97
C PHE A 95 6.90 11.45 -6.90
N SER A 96 8.18 11.07 -6.92
CA SER A 96 8.74 10.17 -5.91
C SER A 96 9.79 10.85 -5.06
N PHE A 97 9.82 10.48 -3.78
CA PHE A 97 10.74 10.99 -2.77
C PHE A 97 11.39 9.84 -2.02
N TYR A 98 12.65 10.01 -1.64
CA TYR A 98 13.37 9.03 -0.83
C TYR A 98 13.29 9.40 0.65
N SER A 99 12.81 8.46 1.44
CA SER A 99 12.76 8.56 2.90
C SER A 99 13.80 7.62 3.52
N PRO A 100 15.05 8.08 3.72
CA PRO A 100 16.14 7.20 4.18
C PRO A 100 15.92 6.76 5.62
N ILE A 101 15.86 5.45 5.83
CA ILE A 101 15.76 4.83 7.14
C ILE A 101 16.47 3.47 7.13
N ARG A 102 17.01 3.06 8.27
CA ARG A 102 17.47 1.68 8.43
C ARG A 102 16.28 0.74 8.39
N TYR A 103 16.37 -0.33 7.63
CA TYR A 103 15.30 -1.30 7.46
C TYR A 103 14.75 -1.84 8.80
N SER A 104 15.65 -2.16 9.74
CA SER A 104 15.28 -2.61 11.08
C SER A 104 14.50 -1.59 11.91
N GLU A 105 14.55 -0.29 11.56
CA GLU A 105 13.85 0.78 12.27
C GLU A 105 12.44 1.03 11.73
N LEU A 106 12.08 0.48 10.56
CA LEU A 106 10.75 0.67 9.98
C LEU A 106 9.61 0.29 10.94
N PRO A 107 9.62 -0.87 11.62
CA PRO A 107 8.56 -1.21 12.56
C PRO A 107 8.43 -0.19 13.71
N ARG A 108 9.56 0.33 14.22
CA ARG A 108 9.56 1.36 15.25
C ARG A 108 9.00 2.67 14.73
N TYR A 109 9.40 3.10 13.53
CA TYR A 109 8.86 4.29 12.89
C TYR A 109 7.33 4.23 12.82
N TYR A 110 6.74 3.14 12.35
CA TYR A 110 5.29 3.02 12.27
C TYR A 110 4.61 3.06 13.64
N ARG A 111 5.23 2.53 14.69
CA ARG A 111 4.66 2.52 16.05
C ARG A 111 4.79 3.85 16.77
N GLU A 112 5.88 4.58 16.56
CA GLU A 112 6.25 5.77 17.35
C GLU A 112 6.01 7.10 16.62
N SER A 113 6.01 7.11 15.28
CA SER A 113 5.82 8.33 14.50
C SER A 113 4.36 8.82 14.56
N SER A 114 4.16 10.13 14.40
CA SER A 114 2.83 10.75 14.28
C SER A 114 2.22 10.60 12.89
N ASP A 115 2.99 10.15 11.90
CA ASP A 115 2.52 10.04 10.53
C ASP A 115 1.37 9.03 10.42
N PRO A 116 0.27 9.38 9.76
CA PRO A 116 -0.88 8.51 9.65
C PRO A 116 -0.62 7.30 8.74
N VAL A 117 -1.37 6.24 8.94
CA VAL A 117 -1.64 5.17 7.97
C VAL A 117 -3.15 5.14 7.79
N ASP A 118 -3.65 5.90 6.81
CA ASP A 118 -5.09 5.95 6.58
C ASP A 118 -5.56 4.65 5.95
N VAL A 119 -4.84 4.17 4.94
CA VAL A 119 -5.12 2.90 4.28
C VAL A 119 -3.84 2.07 4.16
N ALA A 120 -3.91 0.79 4.51
CA ALA A 120 -2.88 -0.19 4.24
C ALA A 120 -3.40 -1.22 3.24
N VAL A 121 -2.70 -1.36 2.11
CA VAL A 121 -3.08 -2.29 1.02
C VAL A 121 -1.88 -3.15 0.65
N PHE A 122 -2.04 -4.46 0.73
CA PHE A 122 -0.99 -5.41 0.36
C PHE A 122 -1.56 -6.78 0.07
N GLN A 123 -0.80 -7.60 -0.64
CA GLN A 123 -1.16 -8.96 -0.96
C GLN A 123 -0.85 -9.91 0.20
N VAL A 124 -1.74 -10.87 0.45
CA VAL A 124 -1.60 -11.92 1.45
C VAL A 124 -2.02 -13.27 0.86
N THR A 125 -1.78 -14.37 1.59
CA THR A 125 -2.34 -15.68 1.22
C THR A 125 -3.85 -15.71 1.46
N PRO A 126 -4.58 -16.66 0.87
CA PRO A 126 -5.94 -16.96 1.31
C PRO A 126 -6.02 -17.21 2.81
N MET A 127 -7.19 -16.93 3.40
CA MET A 127 -7.46 -17.22 4.81
C MET A 127 -7.39 -18.73 5.07
N ASP A 128 -6.68 -19.14 6.10
CA ASP A 128 -6.58 -20.54 6.51
C ASP A 128 -7.83 -21.00 7.28
N GLU A 129 -7.85 -22.27 7.68
CA GLU A 129 -8.96 -22.87 8.43
C GLU A 129 -9.17 -22.27 9.83
N HIS A 130 -8.14 -21.60 10.36
CA HIS A 130 -8.16 -20.94 11.67
C HIS A 130 -8.51 -19.45 11.60
N GLY A 131 -8.67 -18.90 10.37
CA GLY A 131 -9.01 -17.50 10.15
C GLY A 131 -7.81 -16.57 10.04
N TYR A 132 -6.60 -17.08 9.82
CA TYR A 132 -5.39 -16.28 9.65
C TYR A 132 -5.02 -16.09 8.19
N PHE A 133 -4.44 -14.92 7.92
CA PHE A 133 -3.77 -14.60 6.67
C PHE A 133 -2.25 -14.60 6.90
N ASN A 134 -1.49 -14.93 5.87
CA ASN A 134 -0.04 -14.89 5.92
C ASN A 134 0.48 -13.84 4.92
N PHE A 135 1.48 -13.07 5.32
CA PHE A 135 2.13 -12.09 4.45
C PHE A 135 2.94 -12.72 3.29
N GLY A 136 3.08 -14.05 3.28
CA GLY A 136 3.88 -14.73 2.28
C GLY A 136 5.39 -14.41 2.39
N PRO A 137 6.11 -14.27 1.27
CA PRO A 137 7.57 -14.14 1.30
C PRO A 137 8.09 -12.76 1.75
N SER A 138 7.24 -11.75 1.87
CA SER A 138 7.66 -10.36 2.12
C SER A 138 6.92 -9.72 3.29
N ALA A 139 6.90 -10.39 4.45
CA ALA A 139 6.27 -9.85 5.67
C ALA A 139 6.84 -8.47 6.08
N SER A 140 8.18 -8.31 6.00
CA SER A 140 8.84 -7.04 6.28
C SER A 140 8.30 -6.34 7.54
N HIS A 141 7.93 -5.07 7.44
CA HIS A 141 7.34 -4.24 8.47
C HIS A 141 5.80 -4.21 8.44
N LEU A 142 5.16 -5.01 7.57
CA LEU A 142 3.71 -4.95 7.34
C LEU A 142 2.89 -5.22 8.60
N GLY A 143 3.39 -6.01 9.55
CA GLY A 143 2.75 -6.20 10.85
C GLY A 143 2.56 -4.87 11.60
N ALA A 144 3.60 -4.04 11.65
CA ALA A 144 3.52 -2.72 12.29
C ALA A 144 2.61 -1.73 11.51
N VAL A 145 2.58 -1.85 10.18
CA VAL A 145 1.63 -1.09 9.36
C VAL A 145 0.19 -1.46 9.71
N CYS A 146 -0.10 -2.78 9.85
CA CYS A 146 -1.44 -3.25 10.25
C CYS A 146 -1.88 -2.74 11.62
N GLU A 147 -0.95 -2.71 12.59
CA GLU A 147 -1.23 -2.20 13.94
C GLU A 147 -1.68 -0.73 13.93
N LYS A 148 -1.15 0.07 12.99
CA LYS A 148 -1.41 1.51 12.90
C LYS A 148 -2.53 1.88 11.94
N ALA A 149 -2.82 1.06 10.97
CA ALA A 149 -3.73 1.39 9.88
C ALA A 149 -5.18 1.64 10.37
N LYS A 150 -5.76 2.77 9.98
CA LYS A 150 -7.20 3.05 10.19
C LYS A 150 -8.06 2.10 9.36
N ILE A 151 -7.67 1.85 8.12
CA ILE A 151 -8.30 0.90 7.20
C ILE A 151 -7.23 -0.05 6.68
N GLY A 152 -7.29 -1.31 7.10
CA GLY A 152 -6.46 -2.40 6.56
C GLY A 152 -7.22 -3.14 5.46
N ARG A 153 -6.55 -3.40 4.32
CA ARG A 153 -7.07 -4.21 3.22
C ARG A 153 -6.02 -5.17 2.74
N ALA A 154 -6.35 -6.45 2.85
CA ALA A 154 -5.55 -7.52 2.28
C ALA A 154 -6.18 -7.96 0.95
N HIS A 155 -5.35 -8.16 -0.06
CA HIS A 155 -5.74 -8.76 -1.33
C HIS A 155 -5.24 -10.20 -1.37
N VAL A 156 -6.10 -11.13 -1.71
CA VAL A 156 -5.80 -12.56 -1.86
C VAL A 156 -5.59 -12.88 -3.33
#